data_8639595c963089cb3ca455a87d0e02bf
#
_entry.id   8639595c963089cb3ca455a87d0e02bf
#
_cell.length_a   1.000
_cell.length_b   1.000
_cell.length_c   1.000
_cell.angle_alpha   90.00
_cell.angle_beta   90.00
_cell.angle_gamma   90.00
#
_symmetry.space_group_name_H-M   'P 1'
#
loop_
_entity.id
_entity.type
_entity.pdbx_description
1 polymer ?
#
loop_
_entity_poly.entity_id
_entity_poly.type
_entity_poly.pdbx_seq_one_letter_code
_entity_poly.pdbx_strand_id
1 'polypeptide(L)'
;MKKRLLSLTLAGLLAIGAFTGCGSSGSDTKDTKEAKSTQEDSKEEDTKAGDKGTITVAASATPHAEILEQAKKILADEGWDLEIKVFSDYVQPNLVVESGEFDANYFQHIPYLESFNKEQGTHLVNAGGIHYEPFGIYPGTKASLDELEDGDVIAVPNDTTNEARALLLLQDNGIITLKDGAGLEATVNDIAENPYNVEIQELAAESVARVADEVAYVVLNGNYALQAGFSVAKDALAYEKSDSEAAKT
;
A
#
# COMPACT_ATOMS: atom_id res chain seq x y z
N MET A 1 -12.91 -45.15 17.39
CA MET A 1 -14.06 -45.94 16.88
C MET A 1 -14.73 -45.18 15.75
N LYS A 2 -14.81 -45.90 14.61
CA LYS A 2 -15.68 -45.72 13.43
C LYS A 2 -15.59 -44.48 12.58
N LYS A 3 -14.91 -44.67 11.45
CA LYS A 3 -14.97 -44.00 10.14
C LYS A 3 -16.41 -43.87 9.61
N ARG A 4 -16.73 -42.82 8.88
CA ARG A 4 -17.66 -42.89 7.72
C ARG A 4 -17.19 -41.99 6.61
N LEU A 5 -16.65 -42.58 5.55
CA LEU A 5 -16.58 -42.06 4.19
C LEU A 5 -18.02 -41.95 3.64
N LEU A 6 -18.30 -40.94 2.87
CA LEU A 6 -19.37 -40.97 1.89
C LEU A 6 -18.87 -40.33 0.61
N SER A 7 -18.58 -41.18 -0.37
CA SER A 7 -18.30 -40.89 -1.75
C SER A 7 -19.65 -40.81 -2.49
N LEU A 8 -19.85 -39.76 -3.32
CA LEU A 8 -20.91 -39.77 -4.33
C LEU A 8 -20.31 -39.27 -5.66
N THR A 9 -20.11 -40.22 -6.53
CA THR A 9 -19.91 -40.06 -7.98
C THR A 9 -21.28 -39.79 -8.63
N LEU A 10 -21.40 -38.85 -9.51
CA LEU A 10 -22.42 -38.86 -10.57
C LEU A 10 -21.83 -38.35 -11.88
N ALA A 11 -21.88 -39.27 -12.86
CA ALA A 11 -21.45 -39.10 -14.22
C ALA A 11 -22.62 -38.67 -15.15
N GLY A 12 -22.29 -38.02 -16.24
CA GLY A 12 -23.04 -38.12 -17.50
C GLY A 12 -23.86 -36.91 -17.88
N LEU A 13 -23.66 -36.24 -18.98
CA LEU A 13 -24.04 -36.59 -20.35
C LEU A 13 -23.56 -35.52 -21.36
N LEU A 14 -22.94 -36.00 -22.43
CA LEU A 14 -22.67 -35.26 -23.65
C LEU A 14 -23.99 -34.95 -24.40
N ALA A 15 -24.07 -33.79 -25.08
CA ALA A 15 -24.94 -33.60 -26.23
C ALA A 15 -24.19 -32.80 -27.31
N ILE A 16 -23.87 -33.49 -28.37
CA ILE A 16 -23.34 -33.01 -29.65
C ILE A 16 -24.51 -32.50 -30.48
N GLY A 17 -24.39 -31.27 -31.03
CA GLY A 17 -25.33 -30.74 -32.00
C GLY A 17 -24.57 -30.01 -33.11
N ALA A 18 -24.27 -30.76 -34.18
CA ALA A 18 -23.78 -30.21 -35.44
C ALA A 18 -24.96 -29.72 -36.29
N PHE A 19 -24.86 -28.53 -36.85
CA PHE A 19 -25.66 -28.14 -38.02
C PHE A 19 -24.76 -27.53 -39.08
N THR A 20 -24.60 -28.29 -40.13
CA THR A 20 -24.11 -27.90 -41.46
C THR A 20 -25.24 -27.29 -42.28
N GLY A 21 -24.94 -26.26 -43.04
CA GLY A 21 -25.86 -25.68 -44.04
C GLY A 21 -25.10 -24.87 -45.09
N CYS A 22 -24.79 -25.51 -46.19
CA CYS A 22 -24.27 -24.94 -47.45
C CYS A 22 -25.39 -24.26 -48.30
N GLY A 23 -24.97 -23.34 -49.18
CA GLY A 23 -25.75 -22.88 -50.35
C GLY A 23 -25.31 -21.49 -50.80
N SER A 24 -24.46 -21.29 -51.68
CA SER A 24 -24.25 -21.34 -53.12
C SER A 24 -24.94 -20.21 -53.92
N SER A 25 -24.08 -19.47 -54.60
CA SER A 25 -24.06 -18.96 -56.00
C SER A 25 -24.93 -17.75 -56.42
N GLY A 26 -24.26 -16.82 -57.06
CA GLY A 26 -24.48 -16.40 -58.41
C GLY A 26 -24.44 -14.90 -58.64
N SER A 27 -23.45 -14.43 -59.23
CA SER A 27 -23.07 -13.88 -60.54
C SER A 27 -23.52 -12.44 -60.88
N ASP A 28 -22.50 -11.64 -61.27
CA ASP A 28 -22.39 -10.75 -62.45
C ASP A 28 -23.27 -9.48 -62.58
N THR A 29 -22.76 -8.31 -62.71
CA THR A 29 -22.11 -7.66 -63.86
C THR A 29 -21.93 -6.16 -63.70
N LYS A 30 -20.73 -5.71 -64.13
CA LYS A 30 -20.32 -4.52 -64.89
C LYS A 30 -20.71 -3.08 -64.53
N ASP A 31 -19.58 -2.34 -64.43
CA ASP A 31 -19.21 -1.05 -65.05
C ASP A 31 -20.09 0.20 -64.88
N THR A 32 -19.51 1.25 -64.34
CA THR A 32 -19.09 2.43 -65.09
C THR A 32 -18.30 3.42 -64.19
N LYS A 33 -17.21 3.97 -64.77
CA LYS A 33 -16.37 5.06 -64.29
C LYS A 33 -17.14 6.34 -64.07
N GLU A 34 -16.75 7.11 -63.00
CA GLU A 34 -16.33 8.51 -63.22
C GLU A 34 -15.55 9.04 -62.03
N ALA A 35 -14.49 9.74 -62.38
CA ALA A 35 -13.54 10.38 -61.50
C ALA A 35 -14.09 11.75 -60.99
N LYS A 36 -13.82 12.12 -59.74
CA LYS A 36 -13.13 13.40 -59.45
C LYS A 36 -13.16 13.77 -57.96
N SER A 37 -12.07 14.15 -57.54
CA SER A 37 -11.59 15.19 -56.63
C SER A 37 -11.12 14.75 -55.24
N THR A 38 -9.83 14.80 -55.18
CA THR A 38 -8.94 14.92 -54.03
C THR A 38 -9.48 15.93 -52.99
N GLN A 39 -9.73 15.46 -51.79
CA GLN A 39 -9.57 16.23 -50.60
C GLN A 39 -8.81 15.33 -49.61
N GLU A 40 -7.54 15.62 -49.43
CA GLU A 40 -6.72 15.10 -48.36
C GLU A 40 -7.28 15.66 -47.06
N ASP A 41 -8.09 14.88 -46.41
CA ASP A 41 -8.42 15.07 -45.01
C ASP A 41 -7.37 14.26 -44.25
N SER A 42 -6.34 14.95 -43.74
CA SER A 42 -5.36 14.37 -42.85
C SER A 42 -6.06 14.05 -41.53
N LYS A 43 -6.64 12.84 -41.46
CA LYS A 43 -6.90 12.21 -40.18
C LYS A 43 -5.55 11.93 -39.54
N GLU A 44 -5.24 12.68 -38.51
CA GLU A 44 -4.33 12.21 -37.47
C GLU A 44 -4.87 10.85 -37.02
N GLU A 45 -4.23 9.79 -37.43
CA GLU A 45 -4.36 8.47 -36.85
C GLU A 45 -3.83 8.60 -35.42
N ASP A 46 -4.74 8.72 -34.48
CA ASP A 46 -4.51 8.44 -33.07
C ASP A 46 -4.07 6.97 -33.01
N THR A 47 -2.77 6.74 -33.13
CA THR A 47 -2.16 5.41 -32.93
C THR A 47 -2.29 5.11 -31.44
N LYS A 48 -3.39 4.49 -31.05
CA LYS A 48 -3.49 3.83 -29.74
C LYS A 48 -2.27 2.93 -29.62
N ALA A 49 -1.47 3.16 -28.59
CA ALA A 49 -0.39 2.26 -28.21
C ALA A 49 -0.96 0.83 -28.16
N GLY A 50 -0.28 -0.12 -28.78
CA GLY A 50 -0.74 -1.52 -28.76
C GLY A 50 -0.86 -2.01 -27.32
N ASP A 51 -1.82 -2.88 -27.07
CA ASP A 51 -2.02 -3.54 -25.76
C ASP A 51 -0.73 -4.28 -25.36
N LYS A 52 -0.11 -3.84 -24.27
CA LYS A 52 1.12 -4.41 -23.70
C LYS A 52 0.83 -5.35 -22.53
N GLY A 53 -0.39 -5.34 -22.02
CA GLY A 53 -0.81 -6.16 -20.89
C GLY A 53 -1.19 -5.36 -19.64
N THR A 54 -1.46 -6.10 -18.58
CA THR A 54 -1.88 -5.56 -17.28
C THR A 54 -0.73 -5.61 -16.29
N ILE A 55 -0.61 -4.57 -15.46
CA ILE A 55 0.27 -4.51 -14.28
C ILE A 55 -0.62 -4.42 -13.05
N THR A 56 -0.43 -5.30 -12.08
CA THR A 56 -1.20 -5.35 -10.84
C THR A 56 -0.40 -4.82 -9.67
N VAL A 57 -0.92 -3.83 -8.93
CA VAL A 57 -0.21 -3.20 -7.80
C VAL A 57 -1.07 -3.21 -6.55
N ALA A 58 -0.51 -3.77 -5.46
CA ALA A 58 -1.05 -3.69 -4.12
C ALA A 58 -0.60 -2.38 -3.44
N ALA A 59 -1.53 -1.57 -2.91
CA ALA A 59 -1.20 -0.26 -2.37
C ALA A 59 -1.99 0.07 -1.10
N SER A 60 -1.47 0.99 -0.27
CA SER A 60 -2.28 1.66 0.75
C SER A 60 -3.21 2.69 0.10
N ALA A 61 -4.32 3.03 0.76
CA ALA A 61 -5.36 3.88 0.18
C ALA A 61 -4.84 5.27 -0.20
N THR A 62 -4.23 5.98 0.74
CA THR A 62 -3.72 7.34 0.58
C THR A 62 -2.33 7.46 1.21
N PRO A 63 -1.37 8.14 0.60
CA PRO A 63 -1.44 8.78 -0.72
C PRO A 63 -1.16 7.81 -1.89
N HIS A 64 -0.78 6.56 -1.61
CA HIS A 64 -0.20 5.60 -2.56
C HIS A 64 -1.13 5.27 -3.74
N ALA A 65 -2.36 4.79 -3.46
CA ALA A 65 -3.31 4.49 -4.53
C ALA A 65 -3.68 5.75 -5.33
N GLU A 66 -3.77 6.93 -4.67
CA GLU A 66 -4.06 8.20 -5.36
C GLU A 66 -2.95 8.60 -6.33
N ILE A 67 -1.68 8.36 -5.98
CA ILE A 67 -0.53 8.56 -6.86
C ILE A 67 -0.58 7.59 -8.05
N LEU A 68 -0.86 6.30 -7.79
CA LEU A 68 -1.00 5.28 -8.82
C LEU A 68 -2.14 5.59 -9.80
N GLU A 69 -3.24 6.20 -9.36
CA GLU A 69 -4.32 6.64 -10.24
C GLU A 69 -3.87 7.72 -11.25
N GLN A 70 -2.84 8.53 -10.92
CA GLN A 70 -2.23 9.43 -11.89
C GLN A 70 -1.31 8.67 -12.85
N ALA A 71 -0.53 7.72 -12.35
CA ALA A 71 0.32 6.85 -13.16
C ALA A 71 -0.50 6.01 -14.14
N LYS A 72 -1.68 5.53 -13.72
CA LYS A 72 -2.61 4.76 -14.55
C LYS A 72 -2.95 5.46 -15.87
N LYS A 73 -3.18 6.77 -15.84
CA LYS A 73 -3.48 7.56 -17.05
C LYS A 73 -2.30 7.60 -18.01
N ILE A 74 -1.09 7.76 -17.48
CA ILE A 74 0.15 7.80 -18.28
C ILE A 74 0.43 6.43 -18.89
N LEU A 75 0.29 5.37 -18.11
CA LEU A 75 0.51 4.00 -18.55
C LEU A 75 -0.50 3.56 -19.63
N ALA A 76 -1.76 4.01 -19.51
CA ALA A 76 -2.78 3.73 -20.51
C ALA A 76 -2.43 4.33 -21.89
N ASP A 77 -1.85 5.53 -21.92
CA ASP A 77 -1.36 6.19 -23.15
C ASP A 77 -0.19 5.40 -23.76
N GLU A 78 0.55 4.65 -22.94
CA GLU A 78 1.64 3.78 -23.37
C GLU A 78 1.18 2.35 -23.72
N GLY A 79 -0.10 2.02 -23.54
CA GLY A 79 -0.69 0.72 -23.83
C GLY A 79 -0.65 -0.30 -22.69
N TRP A 80 -0.38 0.13 -21.46
CA TRP A 80 -0.48 -0.68 -20.27
C TRP A 80 -1.81 -0.46 -19.53
N ASP A 81 -2.41 -1.52 -19.02
CA ASP A 81 -3.51 -1.42 -18.06
C ASP A 81 -2.95 -1.59 -16.64
N LEU A 82 -3.16 -0.59 -15.76
CA LEU A 82 -2.75 -0.64 -14.36
C LEU A 82 -3.95 -0.97 -13.48
N GLU A 83 -3.93 -2.14 -12.86
CA GLU A 83 -4.89 -2.55 -11.83
C GLU A 83 -4.34 -2.25 -10.44
N ILE A 84 -5.08 -1.46 -9.65
CA ILE A 84 -4.70 -1.04 -8.30
C ILE A 84 -5.64 -1.70 -7.32
N LYS A 85 -5.09 -2.45 -6.35
CA LYS A 85 -5.87 -3.01 -5.24
C LYS A 85 -5.41 -2.42 -3.93
N VAL A 86 -6.36 -1.85 -3.20
CA VAL A 86 -6.11 -1.23 -1.90
C VAL A 86 -6.16 -2.28 -0.79
N PHE A 87 -5.15 -2.22 0.09
CA PHE A 87 -5.04 -3.00 1.31
C PHE A 87 -5.03 -2.06 2.51
N SER A 88 -5.56 -2.54 3.64
CA SER A 88 -5.64 -1.77 4.88
C SER A 88 -4.49 -2.03 5.86
N ASP A 89 -3.72 -3.09 5.64
CA ASP A 89 -2.59 -3.51 6.47
C ASP A 89 -1.27 -3.51 5.69
N TYR A 90 -0.15 -3.74 6.40
CA TYR A 90 1.18 -3.77 5.80
C TYR A 90 1.72 -5.16 5.47
N VAL A 91 1.00 -6.23 5.86
CA VAL A 91 1.44 -7.61 5.67
C VAL A 91 1.00 -8.15 4.31
N GLN A 92 -0.30 -8.00 4.00
CA GLN A 92 -0.89 -8.56 2.78
C GLN A 92 -0.25 -8.05 1.49
N PRO A 93 0.08 -6.73 1.33
CA PRO A 93 0.72 -6.25 0.11
C PRO A 93 2.04 -6.93 -0.22
N ASN A 94 2.82 -7.34 0.79
CA ASN A 94 4.06 -8.09 0.59
C ASN A 94 3.78 -9.55 0.23
N LEU A 95 2.83 -10.19 0.90
CA LEU A 95 2.51 -11.60 0.65
C LEU A 95 1.94 -11.86 -0.74
N VAL A 96 1.09 -10.96 -1.25
CA VAL A 96 0.50 -11.12 -2.59
C VAL A 96 1.53 -10.91 -3.71
N VAL A 97 2.57 -10.11 -3.47
CA VAL A 97 3.68 -9.95 -4.43
C VAL A 97 4.64 -11.15 -4.33
N GLU A 98 4.98 -11.59 -3.12
CA GLU A 98 5.85 -12.78 -2.94
C GLU A 98 5.23 -14.03 -3.56
N SER A 99 3.90 -14.20 -3.49
CA SER A 99 3.20 -15.32 -4.11
C SER A 99 3.08 -15.22 -5.63
N GLY A 100 3.40 -14.08 -6.23
CA GLY A 100 3.23 -13.81 -7.65
C GLY A 100 1.76 -13.54 -8.06
N GLU A 101 0.86 -13.29 -7.11
CA GLU A 101 -0.52 -12.86 -7.40
C GLU A 101 -0.56 -11.42 -7.91
N PHE A 102 0.37 -10.58 -7.45
CA PHE A 102 0.56 -9.18 -7.86
C PHE A 102 1.99 -8.96 -8.36
N ASP A 103 2.14 -8.05 -9.33
CA ASP A 103 3.44 -7.71 -9.92
C ASP A 103 4.28 -6.82 -9.00
N ALA A 104 3.64 -5.94 -8.22
CA ALA A 104 4.32 -5.01 -7.33
C ALA A 104 3.44 -4.59 -6.16
N ASN A 105 4.06 -3.94 -5.16
CA ASN A 105 3.36 -3.15 -4.16
C ASN A 105 3.93 -1.75 -4.03
N TYR A 106 3.11 -0.84 -3.50
CA TYR A 106 3.49 0.53 -3.23
C TYR A 106 2.86 1.00 -1.93
N PHE A 107 3.62 0.94 -0.82
CA PHE A 107 3.13 1.33 0.51
C PHE A 107 4.24 1.51 1.54
N GLN A 108 5.41 0.88 1.40
CA GLN A 108 6.38 0.67 2.47
C GLN A 108 7.67 1.46 2.29
N HIS A 109 8.36 1.70 3.40
CA HIS A 109 9.72 2.21 3.42
C HIS A 109 10.74 1.06 3.40
N ILE A 110 11.97 1.34 2.98
CA ILE A 110 13.02 0.32 2.80
C ILE A 110 13.29 -0.48 4.09
N PRO A 111 13.44 0.13 5.28
CA PRO A 111 13.67 -0.66 6.50
C PRO A 111 12.57 -1.68 6.79
N TYR A 112 11.28 -1.36 6.51
CA TYR A 112 10.19 -2.31 6.65
C TYR A 112 10.31 -3.47 5.66
N LEU A 113 10.62 -3.18 4.39
CA LEU A 113 10.83 -4.21 3.37
C LEU A 113 11.94 -5.18 3.77
N GLU A 114 13.08 -4.67 4.26
CA GLU A 114 14.23 -5.47 4.67
C GLU A 114 13.90 -6.33 5.90
N SER A 115 13.24 -5.74 6.91
CA SER A 115 12.79 -6.46 8.10
C SER A 115 11.77 -7.54 7.74
N PHE A 116 10.79 -7.22 6.90
CA PHE A 116 9.78 -8.17 6.45
C PHE A 116 10.41 -9.38 5.71
N ASN A 117 11.34 -9.11 4.79
CA ASN A 117 12.08 -10.18 4.10
C ASN A 117 12.82 -11.08 5.09
N LYS A 118 13.51 -10.50 6.07
CA LYS A 118 14.26 -11.21 7.11
C LYS A 118 13.36 -12.06 8.00
N GLU A 119 12.24 -11.50 8.45
CA GLU A 119 11.34 -12.14 9.41
C GLU A 119 10.42 -13.19 8.76
N GLN A 120 9.91 -12.90 7.56
CA GLN A 120 8.95 -13.75 6.86
C GLN A 120 9.60 -14.68 5.82
N GLY A 121 10.90 -14.50 5.54
CA GLY A 121 11.64 -15.28 4.56
C GLY A 121 11.20 -14.98 3.12
N THR A 122 10.74 -13.76 2.85
CA THR A 122 10.35 -13.28 1.52
C THR A 122 11.55 -12.75 0.74
N HIS A 123 11.39 -12.55 -0.59
CA HIS A 123 12.47 -12.21 -1.52
C HIS A 123 12.17 -10.92 -2.31
N LEU A 124 11.36 -10.06 -1.73
CA LEU A 124 10.94 -8.81 -2.37
C LEU A 124 12.12 -7.86 -2.56
N VAL A 125 12.12 -7.11 -3.66
CA VAL A 125 13.19 -6.16 -3.99
C VAL A 125 12.65 -4.75 -4.13
N ASN A 126 13.43 -3.76 -3.71
CA ASN A 126 13.09 -2.35 -3.92
C ASN A 126 13.27 -1.98 -5.40
N ALA A 127 12.20 -1.53 -6.04
CA ALA A 127 12.20 -1.04 -7.41
C ALA A 127 12.55 0.47 -7.50
N GLY A 128 12.32 1.24 -6.43
CA GLY A 128 12.66 2.66 -6.35
C GLY A 128 11.86 3.40 -5.28
N GLY A 129 12.39 4.54 -4.83
CA GLY A 129 11.70 5.47 -3.93
C GLY A 129 10.86 6.46 -4.73
N ILE A 130 9.65 6.74 -4.27
CA ILE A 130 8.69 7.63 -4.94
C ILE A 130 8.47 8.91 -4.14
N HIS A 131 8.24 8.80 -2.82
CA HIS A 131 7.99 9.94 -1.95
C HIS A 131 8.42 9.62 -0.51
N TYR A 132 8.45 10.65 0.32
CA TYR A 132 8.73 10.57 1.73
C TYR A 132 7.47 10.87 2.54
N GLU A 133 7.21 10.06 3.57
CA GLU A 133 6.14 10.26 4.54
C GLU A 133 6.71 10.41 5.96
N PRO A 134 6.59 11.60 6.59
CA PRO A 134 7.02 11.76 7.95
C PRO A 134 6.14 10.96 8.92
N PHE A 135 6.79 10.31 9.86
CA PHE A 135 6.16 9.71 11.02
C PHE A 135 5.87 10.80 12.06
N GLY A 136 4.74 10.78 12.76
CA GLY A 136 4.36 11.88 13.63
C GLY A 136 3.68 11.45 14.93
N ILE A 137 3.83 12.31 15.96
CA ILE A 137 3.03 12.27 17.19
C ILE A 137 1.83 13.17 16.96
N TYR A 138 0.65 12.64 17.18
CA TYR A 138 -0.62 13.35 17.00
C TYR A 138 -1.40 13.42 18.31
N PRO A 139 -2.29 14.43 18.45
CA PRO A 139 -3.13 14.54 19.63
C PRO A 139 -4.08 13.34 19.75
N GLY A 140 -4.23 12.90 20.99
CA GLY A 140 -5.28 12.01 21.43
C GLY A 140 -6.27 12.78 22.28
N THR A 141 -6.35 12.43 23.55
CA THR A 141 -7.13 13.17 24.55
C THR A 141 -6.44 14.46 25.01
N LYS A 142 -5.15 14.62 24.71
CA LYS A 142 -4.32 15.81 25.01
C LYS A 142 -3.91 16.50 23.71
N ALA A 143 -3.99 17.83 23.69
CA ALA A 143 -3.81 18.64 22.50
C ALA A 143 -2.37 19.17 22.31
N SER A 144 -1.50 19.04 23.31
CA SER A 144 -0.12 19.53 23.29
C SER A 144 0.78 18.58 24.07
N LEU A 145 2.05 18.43 23.66
CA LEU A 145 3.05 17.68 24.44
C LEU A 145 3.37 18.34 25.79
N ASP A 146 3.09 19.63 25.95
CA ASP A 146 3.22 20.32 27.23
C ASP A 146 2.18 19.84 28.29
N GLU A 147 1.14 19.12 27.84
CA GLU A 147 0.12 18.52 28.71
C GLU A 147 0.48 17.10 29.16
N LEU A 148 1.68 16.59 28.81
CA LEU A 148 2.14 15.25 29.18
C LEU A 148 2.23 15.12 30.70
N GLU A 149 1.59 14.11 31.27
CA GLU A 149 1.51 13.82 32.68
C GLU A 149 2.00 12.41 33.00
N ASP A 150 2.29 12.17 34.28
CA ASP A 150 2.69 10.86 34.79
C ASP A 150 1.63 9.80 34.53
N GLY A 151 2.04 8.70 33.90
CA GLY A 151 1.15 7.57 33.59
C GLY A 151 0.31 7.74 32.33
N ASP A 152 0.56 8.76 31.49
CA ASP A 152 -0.12 8.91 30.21
C ASP A 152 0.14 7.71 29.28
N VAL A 153 -0.88 7.33 28.52
CA VAL A 153 -0.80 6.26 27.53
C VAL A 153 -0.50 6.83 26.16
N ILE A 154 0.50 6.26 25.48
CA ILE A 154 0.88 6.61 24.10
C ILE A 154 0.76 5.36 23.23
N ALA A 155 -0.12 5.38 22.23
CA ALA A 155 -0.26 4.26 21.32
C ALA A 155 0.73 4.37 20.15
N VAL A 156 1.40 3.25 19.84
CA VAL A 156 2.43 3.13 18.80
C VAL A 156 2.19 1.88 17.94
N PRO A 157 2.71 1.82 16.69
CA PRO A 157 2.73 0.59 15.91
C PRO A 157 3.55 -0.51 16.59
N ASN A 158 3.20 -1.77 16.38
CA ASN A 158 3.84 -2.94 16.98
C ASN A 158 4.72 -3.75 16.00
N ASP A 159 4.90 -3.28 14.76
CA ASP A 159 5.86 -3.89 13.85
C ASP A 159 7.25 -3.33 14.11
N THR A 160 8.28 -4.19 13.94
CA THR A 160 9.66 -3.95 14.37
C THR A 160 10.17 -2.57 14.02
N THR A 161 10.01 -2.13 12.77
CA THR A 161 10.63 -0.89 12.30
C THR A 161 9.79 0.35 12.63
N ASN A 162 8.46 0.25 12.64
CA ASN A 162 7.62 1.40 13.00
C ASN A 162 7.51 1.59 14.51
N GLU A 163 7.56 0.51 15.32
CA GLU A 163 7.73 0.62 16.77
C GLU A 163 9.03 1.37 17.10
N ALA A 164 10.16 0.93 16.53
CA ALA A 164 11.45 1.58 16.73
C ALA A 164 11.42 3.07 16.33
N ARG A 165 10.81 3.41 15.19
CA ARG A 165 10.63 4.81 14.76
C ARG A 165 9.81 5.62 15.77
N ALA A 166 8.71 5.02 16.26
CA ALA A 166 7.90 5.69 17.29
C ALA A 166 8.69 5.97 18.55
N LEU A 167 9.43 4.98 19.06
CA LEU A 167 10.25 5.13 20.27
C LEU A 167 11.38 6.15 20.06
N LEU A 168 12.04 6.15 18.92
CA LEU A 168 13.04 7.16 18.57
C LEU A 168 12.44 8.57 18.52
N LEU A 169 11.25 8.73 17.94
CA LEU A 169 10.55 10.01 17.89
C LEU A 169 10.14 10.49 19.30
N LEU A 170 9.70 9.59 20.18
CA LEU A 170 9.44 9.90 21.59
C LEU A 170 10.72 10.33 22.32
N GLN A 171 11.85 9.67 22.06
CA GLN A 171 13.16 10.05 22.58
C GLN A 171 13.59 11.43 22.11
N ASP A 172 13.45 11.72 20.80
CA ASP A 172 13.81 13.02 20.23
C ASP A 172 13.02 14.19 20.83
N ASN A 173 11.86 13.88 21.39
CA ASN A 173 11.01 14.84 22.10
C ASN A 173 11.16 14.79 23.64
N GLY A 174 12.12 14.03 24.15
CA GLY A 174 12.45 13.98 25.60
C GLY A 174 11.40 13.28 26.46
N ILE A 175 10.54 12.46 25.87
CA ILE A 175 9.49 11.70 26.56
C ILE A 175 10.07 10.46 27.22
N ILE A 176 10.97 9.76 26.51
CA ILE A 176 11.71 8.58 26.98
C ILE A 176 13.18 8.69 26.60
N THR A 177 14.03 7.81 27.14
CA THR A 177 15.40 7.60 26.68
C THR A 177 15.58 6.12 26.37
N LEU A 178 16.12 5.80 25.21
CA LEU A 178 16.44 4.43 24.82
C LEU A 178 17.88 4.05 25.24
N LYS A 179 18.14 2.76 25.36
CA LYS A 179 19.50 2.23 25.55
C LYS A 179 20.40 2.59 24.37
N ASP A 180 21.67 2.78 24.64
CA ASP A 180 22.67 3.03 23.60
C ASP A 180 22.66 1.94 22.54
N GLY A 181 22.54 2.35 21.27
CA GLY A 181 22.60 1.44 20.12
C GLY A 181 21.30 0.69 19.82
N ALA A 182 20.17 1.03 20.44
CA ALA A 182 18.89 0.40 20.17
C ALA A 182 18.44 0.52 18.68
N GLY A 183 18.67 1.68 18.05
CA GLY A 183 18.50 1.88 16.58
C GLY A 183 17.11 1.56 16.06
N LEU A 184 17.06 1.11 14.78
CA LEU A 184 15.81 0.82 14.07
C LEU A 184 15.17 -0.55 14.40
N GLU A 185 15.70 -1.27 15.38
CA GLU A 185 15.11 -2.50 15.94
C GLU A 185 14.73 -2.31 17.43
N ALA A 186 14.68 -1.05 17.93
CA ALA A 186 14.31 -0.73 19.31
C ALA A 186 12.89 -1.20 19.64
N THR A 187 12.73 -1.75 20.84
CA THR A 187 11.45 -2.19 21.41
C THR A 187 11.19 -1.48 22.73
N VAL A 188 9.99 -1.61 23.28
CA VAL A 188 9.68 -1.07 24.62
C VAL A 188 10.65 -1.59 25.71
N ASN A 189 11.29 -2.76 25.51
CA ASN A 189 12.29 -3.31 26.43
C ASN A 189 13.61 -2.54 26.38
N ASP A 190 13.82 -1.68 25.39
CA ASP A 190 15.02 -0.86 25.23
C ASP A 190 14.86 0.55 25.83
N ILE A 191 13.73 0.84 26.47
CA ILE A 191 13.55 2.07 27.23
C ILE A 191 14.46 2.02 28.47
N ALA A 192 15.43 2.93 28.54
CA ALA A 192 16.35 3.06 29.65
C ALA A 192 15.81 4.03 30.74
N GLU A 193 15.17 5.13 30.31
CA GLU A 193 14.56 6.09 31.21
C GLU A 193 13.16 6.47 30.69
N ASN A 194 12.24 6.60 31.66
CA ASN A 194 10.85 6.97 31.39
C ASN A 194 10.39 7.93 32.50
N PRO A 195 10.78 9.21 32.42
CA PRO A 195 10.60 10.17 33.53
C PRO A 195 9.13 10.49 33.81
N TYR A 196 8.23 10.26 32.86
CA TYR A 196 6.80 10.48 32.99
C TYR A 196 6.03 9.18 33.24
N ASN A 197 6.72 8.05 33.43
CA ASN A 197 6.08 6.73 33.53
C ASN A 197 5.02 6.46 32.45
N VAL A 198 5.23 6.95 31.22
CA VAL A 198 4.27 6.75 30.13
C VAL A 198 4.09 5.26 29.85
N GLU A 199 2.86 4.85 29.61
CA GLU A 199 2.53 3.52 29.16
C GLU A 199 2.55 3.48 27.64
N ILE A 200 3.38 2.63 27.04
CA ILE A 200 3.42 2.43 25.60
C ILE A 200 2.45 1.32 25.23
N GLN A 201 1.41 1.67 24.48
CA GLN A 201 0.41 0.72 23.98
C GLN A 201 0.76 0.34 22.55
N GLU A 202 1.26 -0.88 22.36
CA GLU A 202 1.65 -1.42 21.06
C GLU A 202 0.42 -2.00 20.33
N LEU A 203 0.14 -1.52 19.13
CA LEU A 203 -1.01 -1.93 18.31
C LEU A 203 -0.57 -2.15 16.86
N ALA A 204 -1.35 -2.97 16.11
CA ALA A 204 -1.19 -3.03 14.66
C ALA A 204 -1.33 -1.61 14.06
N ALA A 205 -0.44 -1.24 13.15
CA ALA A 205 -0.29 0.14 12.66
C ALA A 205 -1.61 0.76 12.16
N GLU A 206 -2.46 -0.03 11.47
CA GLU A 206 -3.78 0.38 11.01
C GLU A 206 -4.80 0.61 12.14
N SER A 207 -4.48 0.21 13.34
CA SER A 207 -5.36 0.33 14.51
C SER A 207 -5.01 1.49 15.42
N VAL A 208 -3.78 2.01 15.35
CA VAL A 208 -3.27 3.06 16.26
C VAL A 208 -4.15 4.31 16.25
N ALA A 209 -4.54 4.80 15.06
CA ALA A 209 -5.38 6.00 14.95
C ALA A 209 -6.78 5.84 15.57
N ARG A 210 -7.27 4.61 15.72
CA ARG A 210 -8.63 4.33 16.21
C ARG A 210 -8.78 4.54 17.70
N VAL A 211 -7.68 4.50 18.44
CA VAL A 211 -7.67 4.68 19.90
C VAL A 211 -7.34 6.11 20.31
N ALA A 212 -7.25 7.06 19.38
CA ALA A 212 -6.90 8.44 19.68
C ALA A 212 -7.79 9.08 20.77
N ASP A 213 -9.08 8.76 20.79
CA ASP A 213 -10.02 9.27 21.80
C ASP A 213 -9.84 8.59 23.18
N GLU A 214 -9.01 7.56 23.29
CA GLU A 214 -8.83 6.76 24.52
C GLU A 214 -7.46 6.96 25.16
N VAL A 215 -6.47 7.46 24.41
CA VAL A 215 -5.07 7.62 24.87
C VAL A 215 -4.64 9.08 24.84
N ALA A 216 -3.55 9.43 25.53
CA ALA A 216 -3.03 10.79 25.53
C ALA A 216 -2.54 11.22 24.16
N TYR A 217 -1.77 10.35 23.48
CA TYR A 217 -1.19 10.60 22.17
C TYR A 217 -1.17 9.33 21.34
N VAL A 218 -1.16 9.50 20.01
CA VAL A 218 -0.96 8.42 19.04
C VAL A 218 0.24 8.74 18.14
N VAL A 219 1.06 7.74 17.83
CA VAL A 219 2.20 7.89 16.94
C VAL A 219 1.91 7.13 15.65
N LEU A 220 1.80 7.87 14.52
CA LEU A 220 1.23 7.36 13.28
C LEU A 220 2.18 7.48 12.10
N ASN A 221 2.15 6.46 11.24
CA ASN A 221 2.67 6.55 9.87
C ASN A 221 1.86 7.59 9.08
N GLY A 222 2.51 8.26 8.12
CA GLY A 222 1.90 9.34 7.33
C GLY A 222 0.60 8.94 6.64
N ASN A 223 0.56 7.76 6.02
CA ASN A 223 -0.64 7.26 5.34
C ASN A 223 -1.82 7.03 6.31
N TYR A 224 -1.59 6.46 7.50
CA TYR A 224 -2.65 6.25 8.50
C TYR A 224 -3.10 7.55 9.14
N ALA A 225 -2.18 8.50 9.35
CA ALA A 225 -2.53 9.85 9.78
C ALA A 225 -3.47 10.52 8.78
N LEU A 226 -3.15 10.49 7.49
CA LEU A 226 -4.00 11.03 6.43
C LEU A 226 -5.38 10.34 6.37
N GLN A 227 -5.43 9.01 6.49
CA GLN A 227 -6.68 8.26 6.52
C GLN A 227 -7.56 8.62 7.73
N ALA A 228 -6.93 8.95 8.87
CA ALA A 228 -7.62 9.41 10.07
C ALA A 228 -8.03 10.90 10.01
N GLY A 229 -7.67 11.60 8.95
CA GLY A 229 -7.96 13.02 8.76
C GLY A 229 -6.94 13.97 9.37
N PHE A 230 -5.82 13.45 9.88
CA PHE A 230 -4.70 14.26 10.35
C PHE A 230 -3.80 14.70 9.20
N SER A 231 -3.17 15.85 9.37
CA SER A 231 -2.15 16.39 8.47
C SER A 231 -0.90 16.73 9.28
N VAL A 232 0.25 16.24 8.83
CA VAL A 232 1.53 16.54 9.50
C VAL A 232 1.71 18.05 9.70
N ALA A 233 1.40 18.85 8.68
CA ALA A 233 1.62 20.30 8.70
C ALA A 233 0.71 21.06 9.68
N LYS A 234 -0.43 20.48 10.08
CA LYS A 234 -1.44 21.18 10.89
C LYS A 234 -1.64 20.54 12.26
N ASP A 235 -1.58 19.21 12.31
CA ASP A 235 -2.08 18.44 13.44
C ASP A 235 -0.97 17.70 14.19
N ALA A 236 0.21 17.48 13.57
CA ALA A 236 1.31 16.82 14.26
C ALA A 236 1.89 17.70 15.36
N LEU A 237 1.97 17.15 16.57
CA LEU A 237 2.62 17.79 17.74
C LEU A 237 4.14 17.74 17.60
N ALA A 238 4.65 16.66 17.03
CA ALA A 238 6.03 16.49 16.61
C ALA A 238 6.07 15.51 15.44
N TYR A 239 7.09 15.57 14.60
CA TYR A 239 7.26 14.66 13.49
C TYR A 239 8.74 14.42 13.17
N GLU A 240 8.99 13.30 12.56
CA GLU A 240 10.30 12.84 12.12
C GLU A 240 10.88 13.79 11.07
N LYS A 241 12.14 14.17 11.25
CA LYS A 241 12.84 15.01 10.26
C LYS A 241 13.26 14.19 9.06
N SER A 242 13.28 14.80 7.88
CA SER A 242 13.67 14.15 6.63
C SER A 242 15.13 13.67 6.59
N ASP A 243 15.97 14.11 7.51
CA ASP A 243 17.37 13.69 7.68
C ASP A 243 17.56 12.66 8.80
N SER A 244 16.47 12.20 9.45
CA SER A 244 16.53 11.11 10.40
C SER A 244 17.00 9.82 9.75
N GLU A 245 17.54 8.91 10.54
CA GLU A 245 18.04 7.62 10.03
C GLU A 245 16.91 6.79 9.43
N ALA A 246 15.75 6.80 10.06
CA ALA A 246 14.57 6.06 9.62
C ALA A 246 13.87 6.68 8.38
N ALA A 247 14.09 7.97 8.13
CA ALA A 247 13.55 8.67 6.95
C ALA A 247 14.38 8.49 5.68
N LYS A 248 15.60 7.94 5.79
CA LYS A 248 16.47 7.67 4.64
C LYS A 248 16.05 6.39 3.94
N THR A 249 14.99 6.48 3.18
CA THR A 249 14.40 5.36 2.43
C THR A 249 14.55 5.55 0.93
#